data_2a158bd05c33b69211879e2f33e68722
#
_entry.id   2a158bd05c33b69211879e2f33e68722
#
_cell.length_a   1.000
_cell.length_b   1.000
_cell.length_c   1.000
_cell.angle_alpha   90.00
_cell.angle_beta   90.00
_cell.angle_gamma   90.00
#
_symmetry.space_group_name_H-M   'P 1'
#
loop_
_entity.id
_entity.type
_entity.pdbx_description
1 polymer ?
#
loop_
_entity_poly.entity_id
_entity_poly.type
_entity_poly.pdbx_seq_one_letter_code
_entity_poly.pdbx_strand_id
1 'polypeptide(L)'
;MTREELRKVIIPQNLRFTEHEDTVPRSILPELAKLAETPHVLIITGLRRAGKSTLMKQINEMLYSSKQTYLNFEDEKLLSFTAEDFSGVYETMLELNDKVEVVFFDEIQNVEKWEIAIRRYHGDGLKVILTGSNASFLSRELGTKLTGRHLDIVLYPFSFREYLTFKKTEVARNDLYVPVKAARLRKEFSDDFNRGGIPEYLRYGREEIVKQIYEDILIKDIIVRYGIGDERSFRELARL
;
A
#
# COMPACT_ATOMS: atom_id res chain seq x y z
N MET A 1 -11.20 -0.15 22.40
CA MET A 1 -11.41 -1.61 22.20
C MET A 1 -10.77 -2.41 23.31
N THR A 2 -11.34 -3.59 23.64
CA THR A 2 -10.75 -4.53 24.60
C THR A 2 -9.58 -5.32 23.94
N ARG A 3 -8.69 -5.88 24.77
CA ARG A 3 -7.60 -6.74 24.26
C ARG A 3 -8.12 -7.97 23.51
N GLU A 4 -9.23 -8.54 23.95
CA GLU A 4 -9.82 -9.70 23.28
C GLU A 4 -10.37 -9.34 21.89
N GLU A 5 -11.01 -8.19 21.75
CA GLU A 5 -11.45 -7.67 20.44
C GLU A 5 -10.26 -7.42 19.51
N LEU A 6 -9.18 -6.82 20.03
CA LEU A 6 -7.95 -6.59 19.25
C LEU A 6 -7.33 -7.92 18.78
N ARG A 7 -7.24 -8.94 19.65
CA ARG A 7 -6.73 -10.26 19.25
C ARG A 7 -7.55 -10.91 18.14
N LYS A 8 -8.88 -10.77 18.18
CA LYS A 8 -9.80 -11.29 17.15
C LYS A 8 -9.62 -10.62 15.79
N VAL A 9 -8.98 -9.46 15.73
CA VAL A 9 -8.64 -8.76 14.49
C VAL A 9 -7.19 -9.01 14.10
N ILE A 10 -6.27 -8.80 15.03
CA ILE A 10 -4.82 -8.88 14.76
C ILE A 10 -4.42 -10.28 14.30
N ILE A 11 -4.84 -11.34 15.00
CA ILE A 11 -4.41 -12.71 14.69
C ILE A 11 -4.81 -13.13 13.25
N PRO A 12 -6.10 -13.04 12.84
CA PRO A 12 -6.49 -13.43 11.49
C PRO A 12 -5.86 -12.57 10.38
N GLN A 13 -5.65 -11.27 10.65
CA GLN A 13 -5.02 -10.40 9.68
C GLN A 13 -3.53 -10.75 9.51
N ASN A 14 -2.81 -11.03 10.58
CA ASN A 14 -1.41 -11.44 10.53
C ASN A 14 -1.23 -12.80 9.84
N LEU A 15 -2.08 -13.79 10.11
CA LEU A 15 -2.05 -15.08 9.42
C LEU A 15 -2.17 -14.89 7.90
N ARG A 16 -3.18 -14.14 7.45
CA ARG A 16 -3.37 -13.83 6.01
C ARG A 16 -2.24 -12.99 5.42
N PHE A 17 -1.66 -12.10 6.20
CA PHE A 17 -0.55 -11.25 5.75
C PHE A 17 0.72 -12.06 5.50
N THR A 18 0.96 -13.13 6.26
CA THR A 18 2.12 -14.01 6.13
C THR A 18 1.91 -15.18 5.18
N GLU A 19 0.68 -15.40 4.69
CA GLU A 19 0.43 -16.38 3.63
C GLU A 19 1.17 -16.00 2.36
N HIS A 20 1.93 -16.96 1.82
CA HIS A 20 2.65 -16.76 0.56
C HIS A 20 1.67 -16.61 -0.61
N GLU A 21 1.88 -15.56 -1.39
CA GLU A 21 1.13 -15.31 -2.62
C GLU A 21 2.10 -15.19 -3.80
N ASP A 22 1.81 -15.89 -4.91
CA ASP A 22 2.54 -15.70 -6.17
C ASP A 22 2.20 -14.32 -6.76
N THR A 23 3.03 -13.34 -6.46
CA THR A 23 2.84 -11.95 -6.87
C THR A 23 3.99 -11.48 -7.76
N VAL A 24 3.74 -10.47 -8.59
CA VAL A 24 4.78 -9.83 -9.39
C VAL A 24 5.70 -9.02 -8.47
N PRO A 25 7.00 -9.33 -8.39
CA PRO A 25 7.94 -8.55 -7.61
C PRO A 25 7.98 -7.11 -8.12
N ARG A 26 7.86 -6.15 -7.20
CA ARG A 26 7.87 -4.74 -7.57
C ARG A 26 9.31 -4.25 -7.79
N SER A 27 9.51 -3.49 -8.86
CA SER A 27 10.83 -2.97 -9.24
C SER A 27 11.46 -2.08 -8.17
N ILE A 28 10.64 -1.44 -7.34
CA ILE A 28 11.07 -0.58 -6.24
C ILE A 28 11.55 -1.37 -5.01
N LEU A 29 11.27 -2.66 -4.91
CA LEU A 29 11.53 -3.47 -3.71
C LEU A 29 12.99 -3.44 -3.24
N PRO A 30 14.03 -3.52 -4.10
CA PRO A 30 15.42 -3.43 -3.67
C PRO A 30 15.80 -2.08 -3.05
N GLU A 31 15.17 -0.99 -3.50
CA GLU A 31 15.36 0.34 -2.92
C GLU A 31 14.67 0.43 -1.56
N LEU A 32 13.43 -0.07 -1.47
CA LEU A 32 12.68 -0.12 -0.22
C LEU A 32 13.38 -0.93 0.86
N ALA A 33 14.04 -2.02 0.50
CA ALA A 33 14.83 -2.81 1.44
C ALA A 33 15.91 -1.96 2.12
N LYS A 34 16.64 -1.14 1.35
CA LYS A 34 17.65 -0.22 1.89
C LYS A 34 17.03 0.87 2.78
N LEU A 35 15.89 1.42 2.37
CA LEU A 35 15.16 2.42 3.17
C LEU A 35 14.57 1.82 4.45
N ALA A 36 14.22 0.55 4.44
CA ALA A 36 13.73 -0.15 5.62
C ALA A 36 14.80 -0.31 6.72
N GLU A 37 16.08 -0.33 6.37
CA GLU A 37 17.18 -0.35 7.32
C GLU A 37 17.37 0.99 8.06
N THR A 38 16.79 2.07 7.54
CA THR A 38 16.85 3.39 8.20
C THR A 38 15.81 3.50 9.31
N PRO A 39 16.00 4.35 10.32
CA PRO A 39 15.02 4.52 11.39
C PRO A 39 13.73 5.22 10.96
N HIS A 40 13.67 5.76 9.75
CA HIS A 40 12.52 6.55 9.28
C HIS A 40 11.25 5.70 9.15
N VAL A 41 10.12 6.31 9.42
CA VAL A 41 8.79 5.78 9.06
C VAL A 41 8.69 5.75 7.54
N LEU A 42 8.34 4.62 6.95
CA LEU A 42 8.08 4.52 5.51
C LEU A 42 6.58 4.70 5.23
N ILE A 43 6.26 5.59 4.31
CA ILE A 43 4.89 5.88 3.91
C ILE A 43 4.72 5.49 2.45
N ILE A 44 4.00 4.43 2.20
CA ILE A 44 3.72 3.93 0.85
C ILE A 44 2.36 4.50 0.42
N THR A 45 2.38 5.39 -0.54
CA THR A 45 1.19 5.99 -1.14
C THR A 45 1.01 5.55 -2.58
N GLY A 46 -0.11 5.87 -3.17
CA GLY A 46 -0.40 5.53 -4.56
C GLY A 46 -1.87 5.21 -4.78
N LEU A 47 -2.25 5.08 -6.04
CA LEU A 47 -3.62 4.82 -6.45
C LEU A 47 -4.21 3.59 -5.73
N ARG A 48 -5.53 3.61 -5.55
CA ARG A 48 -6.27 2.40 -5.15
C ARG A 48 -5.95 1.28 -6.12
N ARG A 49 -5.77 0.07 -5.57
CA ARG A 49 -5.45 -1.16 -6.34
C ARG A 49 -4.12 -1.13 -7.11
N ALA A 50 -3.21 -0.20 -6.79
CA ALA A 50 -1.83 -0.23 -7.30
C ALA A 50 -0.97 -1.34 -6.67
N GLY A 51 -1.44 -2.01 -5.61
CA GLY A 51 -0.75 -3.11 -4.93
C GLY A 51 0.05 -2.69 -3.70
N LYS A 52 -0.38 -1.65 -2.96
CA LYS A 52 0.30 -1.18 -1.73
C LYS A 52 0.42 -2.27 -0.66
N SER A 53 -0.69 -2.95 -0.34
CA SER A 53 -0.72 -4.05 0.63
C SER A 53 0.13 -5.24 0.17
N THR A 54 0.13 -5.54 -1.14
CA THR A 54 1.00 -6.57 -1.73
C THR A 54 2.47 -6.20 -1.58
N LEU A 55 2.83 -4.93 -1.80
CA LEU A 55 4.19 -4.45 -1.59
C LEU A 55 4.62 -4.58 -0.12
N MET A 56 3.73 -4.30 0.84
CA MET A 56 4.01 -4.56 2.26
C MET A 56 4.31 -6.04 2.53
N LYS A 57 3.54 -6.97 1.94
CA LYS A 57 3.82 -8.41 2.03
C LYS A 57 5.21 -8.75 1.48
N GLN A 58 5.56 -8.23 0.30
CA GLN A 58 6.88 -8.45 -0.32
C GLN A 58 8.03 -7.91 0.54
N ILE A 59 7.86 -6.73 1.17
CA ILE A 59 8.84 -6.19 2.13
C ILE A 59 8.96 -7.11 3.34
N ASN A 60 7.83 -7.59 3.87
CA ASN A 60 7.81 -8.49 5.01
C ASN A 60 8.52 -9.80 4.72
N GLU A 61 8.20 -10.46 3.62
CA GLU A 61 8.83 -11.70 3.18
C GLU A 61 10.35 -11.54 3.01
N MET A 62 10.78 -10.41 2.48
CA MET A 62 12.20 -10.14 2.22
C MET A 62 13.01 -9.83 3.49
N LEU A 63 12.43 -9.14 4.48
CA LEU A 63 13.21 -8.53 5.56
C LEU A 63 12.87 -9.03 6.96
N TYR A 64 11.63 -9.39 7.25
CA TYR A 64 11.16 -9.52 8.63
C TYR A 64 10.64 -10.90 9.03
N SER A 65 10.12 -11.68 8.09
CA SER A 65 9.68 -13.09 8.17
C SER A 65 8.80 -13.53 9.35
N SER A 66 9.03 -13.11 10.60
CA SER A 66 8.25 -13.56 11.77
C SER A 66 8.18 -12.56 12.92
N LYS A 67 8.72 -11.35 12.74
CA LYS A 67 8.80 -10.32 13.80
C LYS A 67 7.96 -9.09 13.48
N GLN A 68 6.91 -9.31 12.72
CA GLN A 68 6.02 -8.26 12.25
C GLN A 68 4.68 -8.30 12.96
N THR A 69 3.99 -7.18 12.89
CA THR A 69 2.53 -7.10 13.09
C THR A 69 1.93 -6.29 11.96
N TYR A 70 0.82 -6.79 11.44
CA TYR A 70 0.05 -6.15 10.38
C TYR A 70 -1.35 -5.82 10.86
N LEU A 71 -1.82 -4.63 10.56
CA LEU A 71 -3.19 -4.21 10.82
C LEU A 71 -3.72 -3.34 9.67
N ASN A 72 -4.84 -3.76 9.08
CA ASN A 72 -5.55 -3.02 8.05
C ASN A 72 -6.78 -2.32 8.65
N PHE A 73 -6.81 -1.01 8.57
CA PHE A 73 -7.88 -0.16 9.11
C PHE A 73 -9.09 -0.01 8.19
N GLU A 74 -9.16 -0.73 7.08
CA GLU A 74 -10.42 -0.92 6.32
C GLU A 74 -11.29 -2.05 6.88
N ASP A 75 -10.80 -2.83 7.87
CA ASP A 75 -11.60 -3.89 8.51
C ASP A 75 -12.79 -3.30 9.28
N GLU A 76 -13.98 -3.79 8.98
CA GLU A 76 -15.24 -3.35 9.63
C GLU A 76 -15.20 -3.45 11.16
N LYS A 77 -14.43 -4.40 11.71
CA LYS A 77 -14.26 -4.58 13.16
C LYS A 77 -13.48 -3.43 13.80
N LEU A 78 -12.81 -2.61 13.01
CA LEU A 78 -12.04 -1.46 13.47
C LEU A 78 -12.77 -0.12 13.27
N LEU A 79 -14.04 -0.11 12.90
CA LEU A 79 -14.83 1.13 12.71
C LEU A 79 -14.88 2.03 13.96
N SER A 80 -14.81 1.44 15.15
CA SER A 80 -14.78 2.16 16.43
C SER A 80 -13.37 2.38 16.98
N PHE A 81 -12.34 2.02 16.22
CA PHE A 81 -10.94 2.14 16.63
C PHE A 81 -10.51 3.60 16.69
N THR A 82 -9.84 3.97 17.78
CA THR A 82 -9.36 5.33 18.03
C THR A 82 -7.85 5.37 18.25
N ALA A 83 -7.27 6.56 18.27
CA ALA A 83 -5.85 6.74 18.57
C ALA A 83 -5.41 6.17 19.94
N GLU A 84 -6.33 6.09 20.90
CA GLU A 84 -6.08 5.53 22.24
C GLU A 84 -5.87 4.01 22.20
N ASP A 85 -6.55 3.32 21.27
CA ASP A 85 -6.49 1.87 21.12
C ASP A 85 -5.14 1.34 20.64
N PHE A 86 -4.30 2.20 20.04
CA PHE A 86 -2.94 1.82 19.64
C PHE A 86 -2.10 1.30 20.82
N SER A 87 -2.36 1.76 22.05
CA SER A 87 -1.66 1.21 23.22
C SER A 87 -1.99 -0.27 23.42
N GLY A 88 -3.29 -0.60 23.30
CA GLY A 88 -3.75 -1.99 23.37
C GLY A 88 -3.23 -2.85 22.22
N VAL A 89 -3.10 -2.28 21.01
CA VAL A 89 -2.45 -2.96 19.88
C VAL A 89 -1.01 -3.32 20.25
N TYR A 90 -0.22 -2.37 20.75
CA TYR A 90 1.18 -2.61 21.13
C TYR A 90 1.32 -3.70 22.20
N GLU A 91 0.51 -3.64 23.26
CA GLU A 91 0.49 -4.66 24.31
C GLU A 91 0.11 -6.04 23.75
N THR A 92 -0.92 -6.10 22.90
CA THR A 92 -1.35 -7.36 22.26
C THR A 92 -0.26 -7.93 21.34
N MET A 93 0.47 -7.08 20.63
CA MET A 93 1.60 -7.51 19.80
C MET A 93 2.72 -8.15 20.62
N LEU A 94 3.07 -7.55 21.75
CA LEU A 94 4.11 -8.07 22.66
C LEU A 94 3.68 -9.38 23.32
N GLU A 95 2.38 -9.58 23.56
CA GLU A 95 1.85 -10.83 24.09
C GLU A 95 1.82 -11.97 23.05
N LEU A 96 1.67 -11.64 21.78
CA LEU A 96 1.62 -12.62 20.68
C LEU A 96 2.99 -13.00 20.15
N ASN A 97 3.96 -12.09 20.27
CA ASN A 97 5.32 -12.27 19.76
C ASN A 97 6.32 -11.84 20.82
N ASP A 98 7.33 -12.67 21.09
CA ASP A 98 8.41 -12.35 22.04
C ASP A 98 9.15 -11.07 21.67
N LYS A 99 9.18 -10.73 20.37
CA LYS A 99 9.79 -9.52 19.84
C LYS A 99 9.10 -9.06 18.58
N VAL A 100 8.66 -7.82 18.56
CA VAL A 100 8.17 -7.13 17.35
C VAL A 100 9.23 -6.13 16.89
N GLU A 101 9.67 -6.24 15.65
CA GLU A 101 10.66 -5.34 15.04
C GLU A 101 10.01 -4.34 14.09
N VAL A 102 8.90 -4.72 13.45
CA VAL A 102 8.20 -3.90 12.47
C VAL A 102 6.69 -3.97 12.64
N VAL A 103 6.06 -2.84 12.41
CA VAL A 103 4.59 -2.74 12.30
C VAL A 103 4.21 -2.25 10.90
N PHE A 104 3.25 -2.94 10.30
CA PHE A 104 2.64 -2.59 9.04
C PHE A 104 1.21 -2.12 9.30
N PHE A 105 0.93 -0.85 9.02
CA PHE A 105 -0.41 -0.27 9.15
C PHE A 105 -0.94 0.11 7.78
N ASP A 106 -1.94 -0.63 7.33
CA ASP A 106 -2.56 -0.44 6.01
C ASP A 106 -3.79 0.47 6.12
N GLU A 107 -3.90 1.43 5.18
CA GLU A 107 -4.96 2.44 5.11
C GLU A 107 -5.14 3.23 6.43
N ILE A 108 -4.01 3.68 7.01
CA ILE A 108 -3.92 4.32 8.34
C ILE A 108 -4.79 5.57 8.47
N GLN A 109 -5.09 6.27 7.38
CA GLN A 109 -5.92 7.48 7.38
C GLN A 109 -7.37 7.24 7.82
N ASN A 110 -7.79 6.00 7.98
CA ASN A 110 -9.11 5.65 8.51
C ASN A 110 -9.20 5.84 10.04
N VAL A 111 -8.08 6.10 10.72
CA VAL A 111 -8.03 6.39 12.14
C VAL A 111 -7.72 7.86 12.39
N GLU A 112 -8.56 8.57 13.11
CA GLU A 112 -8.27 9.97 13.47
C GLU A 112 -7.08 10.05 14.44
N LYS A 113 -6.23 11.07 14.26
CA LYS A 113 -5.06 11.34 15.13
C LYS A 113 -4.05 10.19 15.22
N TRP A 114 -4.02 9.35 14.21
CA TRP A 114 -3.10 8.19 14.12
C TRP A 114 -1.62 8.58 14.25
N GLU A 115 -1.25 9.78 13.81
CA GLU A 115 0.12 10.29 13.82
C GLU A 115 0.72 10.40 15.25
N ILE A 116 -0.13 10.53 16.27
CA ILE A 116 0.31 10.55 17.68
C ILE A 116 0.88 9.18 18.08
N ALA A 117 0.18 8.11 17.70
CA ALA A 117 0.60 6.74 17.97
C ALA A 117 1.87 6.37 17.19
N ILE A 118 1.94 6.77 15.90
CA ILE A 118 3.10 6.49 15.06
C ILE A 118 4.36 7.15 15.60
N ARG A 119 4.25 8.40 16.09
CA ARG A 119 5.37 9.09 16.73
C ARG A 119 5.86 8.34 17.97
N ARG A 120 4.96 7.77 18.77
CA ARG A 120 5.33 6.95 19.93
C ARG A 120 6.04 5.68 19.49
N TYR A 121 5.47 4.90 18.59
CA TYR A 121 6.07 3.66 18.09
C TYR A 121 7.47 3.88 17.49
N HIS A 122 7.62 4.95 16.70
CA HIS A 122 8.94 5.35 16.20
C HIS A 122 9.90 5.73 17.34
N GLY A 123 9.40 6.43 18.39
CA GLY A 123 10.20 6.79 19.57
C GLY A 123 10.64 5.56 20.38
N ASP A 124 9.82 4.51 20.40
CA ASP A 124 10.11 3.22 21.05
C ASP A 124 11.05 2.32 20.21
N GLY A 125 11.51 2.82 19.05
CA GLY A 125 12.49 2.12 18.19
C GLY A 125 11.85 1.09 17.25
N LEU A 126 10.54 1.03 17.13
CA LEU A 126 9.87 0.17 16.16
C LEU A 126 10.03 0.70 14.74
N LYS A 127 10.31 -0.19 13.80
CA LYS A 127 10.15 0.14 12.38
C LYS A 127 8.67 0.24 12.06
N VAL A 128 8.28 1.35 11.44
CA VAL A 128 6.88 1.59 11.06
C VAL A 128 6.78 1.75 9.55
N ILE A 129 5.90 0.98 8.93
CA ILE A 129 5.60 1.04 7.49
C ILE A 129 4.10 1.24 7.34
N LEU A 130 3.72 2.32 6.68
CA LEU A 130 2.33 2.75 6.54
C LEU A 130 1.90 2.74 5.09
N THR A 131 0.62 2.48 4.84
CA THR A 131 0.02 2.82 3.55
C THR A 131 -1.13 3.79 3.70
N GLY A 132 -1.43 4.45 2.58
CA GLY A 132 -2.65 5.20 2.41
C GLY A 132 -2.85 5.60 0.96
N SER A 133 -4.10 5.91 0.63
CA SER A 133 -4.50 6.25 -0.75
C SER A 133 -4.09 7.67 -1.16
N ASN A 134 -3.71 8.54 -0.22
CA ASN A 134 -3.41 9.95 -0.49
C ASN A 134 -2.10 10.41 0.15
N ALA A 135 -1.07 10.61 -0.70
CA ALA A 135 0.26 11.06 -0.28
C ALA A 135 0.21 12.44 0.39
N SER A 136 -0.51 13.40 -0.19
CA SER A 136 -0.55 14.78 0.32
C SER A 136 -1.21 14.89 1.70
N PHE A 137 -2.21 14.06 1.97
CA PHE A 137 -2.87 14.01 3.26
C PHE A 137 -1.93 13.41 4.33
N LEU A 138 -1.33 12.26 4.06
CA LEU A 138 -0.43 11.60 4.99
C LEU A 138 0.81 12.43 5.27
N SER A 139 1.45 12.97 4.25
CA SER A 139 2.63 13.83 4.39
C SER A 139 2.32 15.14 5.11
N ARG A 140 1.11 15.70 4.94
CA ARG A 140 0.68 16.94 5.61
C ARG A 140 0.46 16.70 7.11
N GLU A 141 -0.19 15.61 7.48
CA GLU A 141 -0.40 15.25 8.89
C GLU A 141 0.90 14.91 9.60
N LEU A 142 1.78 14.15 8.94
CA LEU A 142 3.10 13.81 9.48
C LEU A 142 4.09 14.97 9.39
N GLY A 143 4.04 15.78 8.34
CA GLY A 143 4.98 16.87 8.10
C GLY A 143 5.06 17.88 9.26
N THR A 144 3.97 18.06 9.98
CA THR A 144 3.91 18.91 11.19
C THR A 144 4.39 18.18 12.45
N LYS A 145 4.28 16.86 12.53
CA LYS A 145 4.47 16.09 13.78
C LYS A 145 5.66 15.12 13.75
N LEU A 146 6.10 14.70 12.55
CA LEU A 146 7.26 13.82 12.33
C LEU A 146 8.27 14.45 11.36
N THR A 147 8.46 15.77 11.45
CA THR A 147 9.36 16.53 10.56
C THR A 147 10.72 15.84 10.41
N GLY A 148 11.06 15.47 9.19
CA GLY A 148 12.35 14.82 8.86
C GLY A 148 12.54 13.38 9.34
N ARG A 149 11.47 12.71 9.84
CA ARG A 149 11.52 11.32 10.34
C ARG A 149 10.71 10.33 9.52
N HIS A 150 10.27 10.70 8.34
CA HIS A 150 9.55 9.83 7.41
C HIS A 150 10.12 9.93 6.00
N LEU A 151 9.87 8.91 5.21
CA LEU A 151 10.21 8.85 3.79
C LEU A 151 8.95 8.45 3.02
N ASP A 152 8.58 9.29 2.06
CA ASP A 152 7.42 9.08 1.19
C ASP A 152 7.81 8.27 -0.05
N ILE A 153 7.04 7.25 -0.31
CA ILE A 153 7.21 6.34 -1.43
C ILE A 153 5.92 6.31 -2.23
N VAL A 154 5.98 6.73 -3.48
CA VAL A 154 4.82 6.68 -4.37
C VAL A 154 4.86 5.40 -5.18
N LEU A 155 3.88 4.52 -4.93
CA LEU A 155 3.70 3.30 -5.69
C LEU A 155 2.79 3.56 -6.89
N TYR A 156 3.36 3.46 -8.07
CA TYR A 156 2.62 3.53 -9.32
C TYR A 156 2.02 2.16 -9.69
N PRO A 157 1.02 2.08 -10.58
CA PRO A 157 0.66 0.84 -11.26
C PRO A 157 1.88 0.14 -11.86
N PHE A 158 1.74 -1.07 -12.38
CA PHE A 158 2.89 -1.78 -12.96
C PHE A 158 3.58 -0.96 -14.03
N SER A 159 4.90 -0.88 -13.93
CA SER A 159 5.76 -0.43 -15.02
C SER A 159 5.75 -1.47 -16.16
N PHE A 160 6.16 -1.07 -17.37
CA PHE A 160 6.27 -2.03 -18.48
C PHE A 160 7.14 -3.25 -18.16
N ARG A 161 8.18 -3.09 -17.35
CA ARG A 161 9.00 -4.22 -16.89
C ARG A 161 8.20 -5.17 -15.98
N GLU A 162 7.44 -4.65 -15.04
CA GLU A 162 6.56 -5.44 -14.17
C GLU A 162 5.41 -6.08 -14.97
N TYR A 163 4.88 -5.39 -15.97
CA TYR A 163 3.91 -5.95 -16.92
C TYR A 163 4.49 -7.14 -17.69
N LEU A 164 5.71 -7.05 -18.19
CA LEU A 164 6.38 -8.18 -18.86
C LEU A 164 6.60 -9.35 -17.90
N THR A 165 6.96 -9.08 -16.65
CA THR A 165 7.07 -10.11 -15.60
C THR A 165 5.71 -10.77 -15.35
N PHE A 166 4.65 -9.97 -15.23
CA PHE A 166 3.27 -10.47 -15.11
C PHE A 166 2.87 -11.38 -16.27
N LYS A 167 3.25 -11.00 -17.49
CA LYS A 167 3.02 -11.80 -18.73
C LYS A 167 3.97 -12.99 -18.86
N LYS A 168 4.88 -13.20 -17.90
CA LYS A 168 5.94 -14.22 -17.97
C LYS A 168 6.75 -14.13 -19.27
N THR A 169 6.97 -12.89 -19.74
CA THR A 169 7.74 -12.61 -20.95
C THR A 169 9.17 -12.25 -20.57
N GLU A 170 10.07 -13.17 -20.85
CA GLU A 170 11.51 -12.92 -20.69
C GLU A 170 12.03 -12.02 -21.79
N VAL A 171 12.86 -11.06 -21.44
CA VAL A 171 13.50 -10.11 -22.37
C VAL A 171 14.99 -10.09 -22.11
N ALA A 172 15.76 -10.51 -23.09
CA ALA A 172 17.21 -10.38 -23.08
C ALA A 172 17.65 -8.99 -23.61
N ARG A 173 18.81 -8.53 -23.13
CA ARG A 173 19.38 -7.22 -23.53
C ARG A 173 19.47 -7.03 -25.06
N ASN A 174 19.74 -8.11 -25.80
CA ASN A 174 19.94 -8.06 -27.25
C ASN A 174 18.65 -8.28 -28.06
N ASP A 175 17.51 -8.52 -27.41
CA ASP A 175 16.24 -8.82 -28.11
C ASP A 175 15.74 -7.62 -28.94
N LEU A 176 16.10 -6.39 -28.55
CA LEU A 176 15.79 -5.18 -29.31
C LEU A 176 16.50 -5.11 -30.69
N TYR A 177 17.60 -5.83 -30.85
CA TYR A 177 18.35 -5.88 -32.12
C TYR A 177 17.89 -7.01 -33.04
N VAL A 178 17.01 -7.91 -32.56
CA VAL A 178 16.43 -8.99 -33.35
C VAL A 178 15.05 -8.55 -33.86
N PRO A 179 14.84 -8.33 -35.18
CA PRO A 179 13.62 -7.70 -35.71
C PRO A 179 12.32 -8.34 -35.22
N VAL A 180 12.23 -9.67 -35.20
CA VAL A 180 11.03 -10.40 -34.75
C VAL A 180 10.76 -10.18 -33.26
N LYS A 181 11.80 -10.22 -32.43
CA LYS A 181 11.67 -9.99 -30.97
C LYS A 181 11.35 -8.53 -30.66
N ALA A 182 11.99 -7.60 -31.38
CA ALA A 182 11.69 -6.18 -31.27
C ALA A 182 10.24 -5.86 -31.67
N ALA A 183 9.72 -6.47 -32.71
CA ALA A 183 8.31 -6.32 -33.11
C ALA A 183 7.35 -6.85 -32.05
N ARG A 184 7.65 -8.02 -31.44
CA ARG A 184 6.88 -8.55 -30.32
C ARG A 184 6.86 -7.62 -29.12
N LEU A 185 8.03 -7.09 -28.72
CA LEU A 185 8.14 -6.16 -27.60
C LEU A 185 7.36 -4.86 -27.85
N ARG A 186 7.40 -4.33 -29.08
CA ARG A 186 6.58 -3.15 -29.43
C ARG A 186 5.08 -3.42 -29.30
N LYS A 187 4.64 -4.62 -29.68
CA LYS A 187 3.24 -5.03 -29.48
C LYS A 187 2.88 -5.10 -28.02
N GLU A 188 3.69 -5.76 -27.18
CA GLU A 188 3.46 -5.84 -25.73
C GLU A 188 3.46 -4.43 -25.11
N PHE A 189 4.34 -3.53 -25.55
CA PHE A 189 4.35 -2.13 -25.08
C PHE A 189 3.08 -1.38 -25.49
N SER A 190 2.59 -1.58 -26.72
CA SER A 190 1.33 -0.97 -27.17
C SER A 190 0.13 -1.50 -26.36
N ASP A 191 0.13 -2.79 -26.06
CA ASP A 191 -0.92 -3.42 -25.23
C ASP A 191 -0.90 -2.86 -23.80
N ASP A 192 0.28 -2.75 -23.18
CA ASP A 192 0.47 -2.16 -21.85
C ASP A 192 0.05 -0.68 -21.82
N PHE A 193 0.50 0.09 -22.80
CA PHE A 193 0.18 1.52 -22.92
C PHE A 193 -1.32 1.78 -23.04
N ASN A 194 -2.04 0.95 -23.78
CA ASN A 194 -3.48 1.09 -23.97
C ASN A 194 -4.31 0.59 -22.77
N ARG A 195 -3.84 -0.44 -22.09
CA ARG A 195 -4.56 -1.04 -20.95
C ARG A 195 -4.22 -0.39 -19.62
N GLY A 196 -3.00 0.17 -19.49
CA GLY A 196 -2.45 0.63 -18.23
C GLY A 196 -2.00 -0.51 -17.32
N GLY A 197 -1.30 -0.15 -16.25
CA GLY A 197 -0.59 -1.09 -15.38
C GLY A 197 -1.33 -1.49 -14.10
N ILE A 198 -2.67 -1.30 -13.98
CA ILE A 198 -3.40 -1.68 -12.77
C ILE A 198 -3.42 -3.21 -12.63
N PRO A 199 -2.79 -3.80 -11.58
CA PRO A 199 -2.60 -5.25 -11.45
C PRO A 199 -3.88 -6.06 -11.57
N GLU A 200 -4.94 -5.62 -10.90
CA GLU A 200 -6.24 -6.31 -10.91
C GLU A 200 -6.89 -6.27 -12.29
N TYR A 201 -6.83 -5.14 -12.97
CA TYR A 201 -7.34 -5.03 -14.33
C TYR A 201 -6.58 -5.92 -15.31
N LEU A 202 -5.25 -5.97 -15.18
CA LEU A 202 -4.43 -6.86 -16.01
C LEU A 202 -4.76 -8.35 -15.78
N ARG A 203 -5.07 -8.72 -14.52
CA ARG A 203 -5.42 -10.10 -14.15
C ARG A 203 -6.76 -10.54 -14.72
N TYR A 204 -7.79 -9.70 -14.65
CA TYR A 204 -9.16 -10.07 -14.99
C TYR A 204 -9.64 -9.54 -16.35
N GLY A 205 -9.01 -8.51 -16.91
CA GLY A 205 -9.32 -7.92 -18.21
C GLY A 205 -10.72 -7.27 -18.30
N ARG A 206 -11.30 -6.87 -17.16
CA ARG A 206 -12.66 -6.32 -17.09
C ARG A 206 -12.62 -4.81 -16.92
N GLU A 207 -13.16 -4.06 -17.87
CA GLU A 207 -13.23 -2.58 -17.82
C GLU A 207 -14.01 -2.06 -16.62
N GLU A 208 -14.99 -2.84 -16.12
CA GLU A 208 -15.77 -2.50 -14.94
C GLU A 208 -14.88 -2.26 -13.72
N ILE A 209 -13.76 -2.97 -13.63
CA ILE A 209 -12.78 -2.78 -12.54
C ILE A 209 -12.20 -1.37 -12.58
N VAL A 210 -11.80 -0.90 -13.75
CA VAL A 210 -11.23 0.45 -13.91
C VAL A 210 -12.27 1.53 -13.63
N LYS A 211 -13.50 1.32 -14.12
CA LYS A 211 -14.64 2.22 -13.86
C LYS A 211 -14.92 2.30 -12.34
N GLN A 212 -14.93 1.16 -11.65
CA GLN A 212 -15.16 1.13 -10.21
C GLN A 212 -14.02 1.84 -9.44
N ILE A 213 -12.76 1.62 -9.83
CA ILE A 213 -11.62 2.32 -9.22
C ILE A 213 -11.75 3.84 -9.42
N TYR A 214 -12.11 4.28 -10.61
CA TYR A 214 -12.35 5.69 -10.91
C TYR A 214 -13.46 6.28 -10.02
N GLU A 215 -14.60 5.60 -9.89
CA GLU A 215 -15.68 6.02 -9.02
C GLU A 215 -15.26 6.06 -7.54
N ASP A 216 -14.56 5.04 -7.07
CA ASP A 216 -14.04 5.01 -5.69
C ASP A 216 -13.08 6.17 -5.40
N ILE A 217 -12.20 6.52 -6.35
CA ILE A 217 -11.30 7.68 -6.22
C ILE A 217 -12.11 8.97 -6.16
N LEU A 218 -13.04 9.17 -7.10
CA LEU A 218 -13.87 10.37 -7.12
C LEU A 218 -14.65 10.55 -5.83
N ILE A 219 -15.34 9.50 -5.39
CA ILE A 219 -16.24 9.59 -4.24
C ILE A 219 -15.44 9.61 -2.94
N LYS A 220 -14.65 8.56 -2.69
CA LYS A 220 -14.02 8.36 -1.37
C LYS A 220 -12.80 9.24 -1.16
N ASP A 221 -11.94 9.32 -2.19
CA ASP A 221 -10.65 10.00 -2.02
C ASP A 221 -10.73 11.50 -2.31
N ILE A 222 -11.80 11.98 -2.99
CA ILE A 222 -11.97 13.40 -3.31
C ILE A 222 -13.25 13.95 -2.68
N ILE A 223 -14.44 13.57 -3.14
CA ILE A 223 -15.71 14.21 -2.74
C ILE A 223 -15.94 14.12 -1.24
N VAL A 224 -15.96 12.92 -0.68
CA VAL A 224 -16.20 12.69 0.75
C VAL A 224 -15.08 13.29 1.59
N ARG A 225 -13.84 13.06 1.20
CA ARG A 225 -12.68 13.52 1.97
C ARG A 225 -12.55 15.04 2.06
N TYR A 226 -12.85 15.76 0.99
CA TYR A 226 -12.75 17.22 0.96
C TYR A 226 -14.11 17.92 1.21
N GLY A 227 -15.16 17.15 1.51
CA GLY A 227 -16.48 17.69 1.82
C GLY A 227 -17.09 18.48 0.64
N ILE A 228 -16.90 18.01 -0.59
CA ILE A 228 -17.40 18.70 -1.79
C ILE A 228 -18.91 18.56 -1.83
N GLY A 229 -19.63 19.66 -1.57
CA GLY A 229 -21.10 19.67 -1.51
C GLY A 229 -21.80 19.51 -2.87
N ASP A 230 -21.18 19.99 -3.96
CA ASP A 230 -21.72 19.87 -5.31
C ASP A 230 -21.05 18.72 -6.06
N GLU A 231 -21.48 17.50 -5.73
CA GLU A 231 -20.98 16.27 -6.36
C GLU A 231 -21.24 16.26 -7.87
N ARG A 232 -22.39 16.80 -8.33
CA ARG A 232 -22.76 16.76 -9.75
C ARG A 232 -21.81 17.59 -10.61
N SER A 233 -21.61 18.84 -10.24
CA SER A 233 -20.69 19.73 -10.96
C SER A 233 -19.27 19.22 -10.92
N PHE A 234 -18.85 18.62 -9.80
CA PHE A 234 -17.52 18.01 -9.70
C PHE A 234 -17.35 16.81 -10.63
N ARG A 235 -18.37 15.94 -10.75
CA ARG A 235 -18.35 14.80 -11.68
C ARG A 235 -18.32 15.25 -13.16
N GLU A 236 -19.01 16.33 -13.49
CA GLU A 236 -18.97 16.92 -14.83
C GLU A 236 -17.57 17.47 -15.14
N LEU A 237 -16.95 18.18 -14.19
CA LEU A 237 -15.58 18.68 -14.30
C LEU A 237 -14.54 17.55 -14.49
N ALA A 238 -14.71 16.45 -13.76
CA ALA A 238 -13.79 15.31 -13.83
C ALA A 238 -13.86 14.51 -15.13
N ARG A 239 -14.87 14.78 -15.99
CA ARG A 239 -15.03 14.15 -17.32
C ARG A 239 -14.45 14.99 -18.46
N LEU A 240 -14.10 16.24 -18.20
CA LEU A 240 -13.44 17.13 -19.15
C LEU A 240 -11.95 16.82 -19.29
#